data_b29dd1a78ed46a53a90ea7c25c03fbce
#
_entry.id   b29dd1a78ed46a53a90ea7c25c03fbce
#
_cell.length_a   1.000
_cell.length_b   1.000
_cell.length_c   1.000
_cell.angle_alpha   90.00
_cell.angle_beta   90.00
_cell.angle_gamma   90.00
#
_symmetry.space_group_name_H-M   'P 1'
#
loop_
_entity.id
_entity.type
_entity.pdbx_description
1 polymer ?
#
loop_
_entity_poly.entity_id
_entity_poly.type
_entity_poly.pdbx_seq_one_letter_code
_entity_poly.pdbx_strand_id
1 'polypeptide(L)'
;MIDIKNIQEYCKNDMLLFSNHALERIRQRGIKIKDIESCIMSGEIIEQYPDDFPFPSCLIFGACVNGKILNVVASDEGTASRIITAYFPNLDKFESDLKTRKGRWSWNVLAAKKAKWRKIKARILPI
;
A
#
# COMPACT_ATOMS: atom_id res chain seq x y z
N MET A 1 11.63 -5.28 7.32
CA MET A 1 10.68 -4.68 6.41
C MET A 1 9.93 -5.74 5.65
N ILE A 2 8.73 -5.43 5.24
CA ILE A 2 7.91 -6.41 4.54
C ILE A 2 8.46 -6.63 3.14
N ASP A 3 8.53 -7.89 2.73
CA ASP A 3 8.93 -8.26 1.39
C ASP A 3 7.65 -8.58 0.61
N ILE A 4 7.51 -8.01 -0.57
CA ILE A 4 6.32 -8.24 -1.38
C ILE A 4 6.13 -9.72 -1.68
N LYS A 5 7.22 -10.48 -1.76
CA LYS A 5 7.13 -11.91 -2.05
C LYS A 5 6.36 -12.66 -0.97
N ASN A 6 6.49 -12.23 0.28
CA ASN A 6 5.74 -12.86 1.37
C ASN A 6 4.24 -12.59 1.21
N ILE A 7 3.89 -11.36 0.88
CA ILE A 7 2.49 -11.01 0.68
C ILE A 7 1.92 -11.76 -0.53
N GLN A 8 2.71 -11.88 -1.59
CA GLN A 8 2.29 -12.61 -2.78
C GLN A 8 2.07 -14.09 -2.46
N GLU A 9 2.91 -14.66 -1.60
CA GLU A 9 2.77 -16.05 -1.23
C GLU A 9 1.48 -16.26 -0.41
N TYR A 10 1.19 -15.37 0.52
CA TYR A 10 -0.07 -15.43 1.26
C TYR A 10 -1.26 -15.35 0.30
N CYS A 11 -1.15 -14.47 -0.68
CA CYS A 11 -2.22 -14.32 -1.68
C CYS A 11 -2.46 -15.60 -2.44
N LYS A 12 -1.38 -16.27 -2.87
CA LYS A 12 -1.50 -17.52 -3.61
C LYS A 12 -2.14 -18.63 -2.80
N ASN A 13 -1.95 -18.60 -1.48
CA ASN A 13 -2.42 -19.66 -0.60
C ASN A 13 -3.73 -19.31 0.10
N ASP A 14 -4.44 -18.31 -0.41
CA ASP A 14 -5.73 -17.87 0.16
C ASP A 14 -5.61 -17.44 1.62
N MET A 15 -4.49 -16.83 1.95
CA MET A 15 -4.24 -16.34 3.30
C MET A 15 -4.33 -14.82 3.40
N LEU A 16 -5.23 -14.22 2.64
CA LEU A 16 -5.56 -12.81 2.79
C LEU A 16 -6.76 -12.70 3.73
N LEU A 17 -6.62 -11.87 4.76
CA LEU A 17 -7.65 -11.69 5.77
C LEU A 17 -8.32 -10.33 5.56
N PHE A 18 -9.63 -10.28 5.74
CA PHE A 18 -10.40 -9.04 5.59
C PHE A 18 -11.31 -8.90 6.79
N SER A 19 -11.36 -7.71 7.37
CA SER A 19 -12.37 -7.41 8.36
C SER A 19 -13.66 -7.03 7.65
N ASN A 20 -14.78 -7.07 8.36
CA ASN A 20 -16.05 -6.63 7.78
C ASN A 20 -15.97 -5.17 7.35
N HIS A 21 -15.27 -4.35 8.13
CA HIS A 21 -15.08 -2.94 7.81
C HIS A 21 -14.29 -2.76 6.50
N ALA A 22 -13.22 -3.53 6.34
CA ALA A 22 -12.42 -3.46 5.12
C ALA A 22 -13.23 -3.91 3.91
N LEU A 23 -14.00 -4.99 4.05
CA LEU A 23 -14.85 -5.46 2.95
C LEU A 23 -15.88 -4.42 2.56
N GLU A 24 -16.47 -3.74 3.54
CA GLU A 24 -17.47 -2.71 3.26
C GLU A 24 -16.85 -1.55 2.51
N ARG A 25 -15.66 -1.12 2.94
CA ARG A 25 -14.98 -0.02 2.29
C ARG A 25 -14.62 -0.32 0.86
N ILE A 26 -14.03 -1.49 0.59
CA ILE A 26 -13.64 -1.82 -0.77
C ILE A 26 -14.86 -1.98 -1.66
N ARG A 27 -15.96 -2.52 -1.11
CA ARG A 27 -17.19 -2.65 -1.88
C ARG A 27 -17.75 -1.29 -2.25
N GLN A 28 -17.75 -0.36 -1.31
CA GLN A 28 -18.23 1.00 -1.57
C GLN A 28 -17.42 1.70 -2.65
N ARG A 29 -16.17 1.33 -2.80
CA ARG A 29 -15.28 1.93 -3.79
C ARG A 29 -15.28 1.20 -5.13
N GLY A 30 -16.09 0.16 -5.25
CA GLY A 30 -16.15 -0.62 -6.48
C GLY A 30 -14.95 -1.51 -6.70
N ILE A 31 -14.24 -1.85 -5.62
CA ILE A 31 -13.06 -2.71 -5.70
C ILE A 31 -13.46 -4.11 -5.32
N LYS A 32 -13.05 -5.09 -6.11
CA LYS A 32 -13.36 -6.49 -5.85
C LYS A 32 -12.15 -7.18 -5.25
N ILE A 33 -12.38 -8.30 -4.58
CA ILE A 33 -11.28 -9.07 -4.00
C ILE A 33 -10.30 -9.49 -5.08
N LYS A 34 -10.80 -9.85 -6.27
CA LYS A 34 -9.93 -10.20 -7.38
C LYS A 34 -9.02 -9.04 -7.80
N ASP A 35 -9.50 -7.82 -7.65
CA ASP A 35 -8.70 -6.64 -7.96
C ASP A 35 -7.55 -6.49 -6.97
N ILE A 36 -7.82 -6.80 -5.70
CA ILE A 36 -6.79 -6.75 -4.66
C ILE A 36 -5.74 -7.82 -4.92
N GLU A 37 -6.18 -9.03 -5.27
CA GLU A 37 -5.26 -10.11 -5.59
C GLU A 37 -4.39 -9.73 -6.79
N SER A 38 -5.00 -9.16 -7.83
CA SER A 38 -4.27 -8.72 -9.01
C SER A 38 -3.25 -7.64 -8.66
N CYS A 39 -3.64 -6.69 -7.82
CA CYS A 39 -2.75 -5.62 -7.38
C CYS A 39 -1.54 -6.18 -6.65
N ILE A 40 -1.75 -7.13 -5.75
CA ILE A 40 -0.66 -7.74 -4.99
C ILE A 40 0.28 -8.51 -5.92
N MET A 41 -0.28 -9.29 -6.83
CA MET A 41 0.55 -10.13 -7.69
C MET A 41 1.32 -9.33 -8.74
N SER A 42 0.80 -8.19 -9.17
CA SER A 42 1.47 -7.36 -10.17
C SER A 42 2.26 -6.21 -9.57
N GLY A 43 2.18 -6.03 -8.27
CA GLY A 43 2.56 -4.78 -7.64
C GLY A 43 3.93 -4.74 -7.00
N GLU A 44 4.22 -3.58 -6.45
CA GLU A 44 5.45 -3.34 -5.71
C GLU A 44 5.10 -2.56 -4.46
N ILE A 45 5.91 -2.70 -3.43
CA ILE A 45 5.71 -1.94 -2.20
C ILE A 45 6.36 -0.57 -2.40
N ILE A 46 5.59 0.49 -2.20
CA ILE A 46 6.10 1.84 -2.35
C ILE A 46 6.24 2.59 -1.02
N GLU A 47 5.63 2.09 0.05
CA GLU A 47 5.81 2.66 1.39
C GLU A 47 5.78 1.54 2.41
N GLN A 48 6.60 1.68 3.45
CA GLN A 48 6.63 0.73 4.56
C GLN A 48 6.20 1.45 5.82
N TYR A 49 5.41 0.77 6.65
CA TYR A 49 4.97 1.32 7.94
C TYR A 49 5.38 0.34 9.03
N PRO A 50 6.69 0.30 9.36
CA PRO A 50 7.21 -0.72 10.27
C PRO A 50 6.72 -0.59 11.69
N ASP A 51 6.24 0.59 12.06
CA ASP A 51 5.79 0.84 13.43
C ASP A 51 4.29 0.64 13.60
N ASP A 52 3.58 0.22 12.57
CA ASP A 52 2.16 -0.06 12.71
C ASP A 52 1.96 -1.21 13.69
N PHE A 53 0.87 -1.12 14.42
CA PHE A 53 0.55 -2.07 15.48
C PHE A 53 -0.81 -2.70 15.20
N PRO A 54 -0.97 -3.98 15.46
CA PRO A 54 -0.04 -4.93 16.09
C PRO A 54 0.98 -5.53 15.13
N PHE A 55 0.85 -5.31 13.85
CA PHE A 55 1.79 -5.84 12.86
C PHE A 55 2.22 -4.73 11.91
N PRO A 56 3.44 -4.82 11.38
CA PRO A 56 3.86 -3.84 10.39
C PRO A 56 2.98 -3.94 9.15
N SER A 57 2.88 -2.87 8.42
CA SER A 57 2.11 -2.82 7.18
C SER A 57 2.88 -2.12 6.08
N CYS A 58 2.34 -2.17 4.89
CA CYS A 58 2.97 -1.54 3.74
C CYS A 58 1.90 -1.10 2.75
N LEU A 59 2.30 -0.20 1.85
CA LEU A 59 1.44 0.26 0.77
C LEU A 59 1.92 -0.38 -0.52
N ILE A 60 1.05 -1.13 -1.17
CA ILE A 60 1.35 -1.81 -2.42
C ILE A 60 0.70 -1.07 -3.57
N PHE A 61 1.50 -0.80 -4.60
CA PHE A 61 1.05 -0.13 -5.82
C PHE A 61 0.98 -1.21 -6.90
N GLY A 62 -0.17 -1.40 -7.48
CA GLY A 62 -0.34 -2.40 -8.52
C GLY A 62 -1.55 -2.10 -9.38
N ALA A 63 -2.04 -3.09 -10.10
CA ALA A 63 -3.14 -2.92 -11.04
C ALA A 63 -4.27 -3.89 -10.76
N CYS A 64 -5.49 -3.40 -10.98
CA CYS A 64 -6.69 -4.22 -10.97
C CYS A 64 -6.70 -5.14 -12.18
N VAL A 65 -7.64 -6.05 -12.20
CA VAL A 65 -7.82 -6.97 -13.34
C VAL A 65 -7.97 -6.20 -14.65
N ASN A 66 -8.65 -5.06 -14.61
CA ASN A 66 -8.84 -4.25 -15.83
C ASN A 66 -7.68 -3.28 -16.11
N GLY A 67 -6.61 -3.36 -15.34
CA GLY A 67 -5.43 -2.53 -15.57
C GLY A 67 -5.42 -1.21 -14.83
N LYS A 68 -6.51 -0.85 -14.15
CA LYS A 68 -6.57 0.40 -13.42
C LYS A 68 -5.67 0.34 -12.19
N ILE A 69 -4.95 1.41 -11.91
CA ILE A 69 -4.02 1.45 -10.79
C ILE A 69 -4.77 1.39 -9.47
N LEU A 70 -4.25 0.59 -8.55
CA LEU A 70 -4.85 0.38 -7.24
C LEU A 70 -3.77 0.40 -6.18
N ASN A 71 -4.06 1.04 -5.06
CA ASN A 71 -3.20 1.00 -3.88
C ASN A 71 -3.86 0.11 -2.83
N VAL A 72 -3.07 -0.79 -2.24
CA VAL A 72 -3.54 -1.70 -1.19
C VAL A 72 -2.63 -1.55 0.01
N VAL A 73 -3.22 -1.33 1.18
CA VAL A 73 -2.47 -1.32 2.44
C VAL A 73 -2.67 -2.69 3.09
N ALA A 74 -1.59 -3.39 3.31
CA ALA A 74 -1.62 -4.75 3.83
C ALA A 74 -0.58 -4.93 4.92
N SER A 75 -0.92 -5.75 5.93
CA SER A 75 0.02 -6.09 6.98
C SER A 75 0.65 -7.44 6.71
N ASP A 76 1.73 -7.73 7.42
CA ASP A 76 2.33 -9.06 7.40
C ASP A 76 2.26 -9.60 8.82
N GLU A 77 1.42 -10.60 9.03
CA GLU A 77 1.22 -11.22 10.34
C GLU A 77 2.05 -12.49 10.51
N GLY A 78 2.97 -12.74 9.60
CA GLY A 78 3.86 -13.89 9.68
C GLY A 78 3.32 -15.13 9.00
N THR A 79 2.02 -15.33 8.99
CA THR A 79 1.39 -16.49 8.35
C THR A 79 0.28 -16.06 7.39
N ALA A 80 -0.08 -14.79 7.41
CA ALA A 80 -1.16 -14.26 6.58
C ALA A 80 -0.97 -12.77 6.42
N SER A 81 -1.67 -12.18 5.47
CA SER A 81 -1.69 -10.74 5.29
C SER A 81 -3.10 -10.25 5.52
N ARG A 82 -3.25 -9.21 6.34
CA ARG A 82 -4.55 -8.59 6.55
C ARG A 82 -4.64 -7.35 5.67
N ILE A 83 -5.69 -7.29 4.88
CA ILE A 83 -5.92 -6.15 4.02
C ILE A 83 -6.60 -5.07 4.86
N ILE A 84 -5.91 -3.96 5.06
CA ILE A 84 -6.38 -2.88 5.90
C ILE A 84 -7.30 -1.97 5.11
N THR A 85 -6.89 -1.61 3.92
CA THR A 85 -7.72 -0.82 3.02
C THR A 85 -7.19 -0.91 1.59
N ALA A 86 -7.99 -0.45 0.66
CA ALA A 86 -7.57 -0.34 -0.74
C ALA A 86 -8.30 0.85 -1.34
N TYR A 87 -7.63 1.57 -2.22
CA TYR A 87 -8.20 2.75 -2.84
C TYR A 87 -7.48 3.07 -4.14
N PHE A 88 -8.18 3.81 -4.99
CA PHE A 88 -7.57 4.27 -6.23
C PHE A 88 -6.77 5.53 -5.91
N PRO A 89 -5.48 5.58 -6.26
CA PRO A 89 -4.69 6.78 -5.99
C PRO A 89 -5.17 7.95 -6.84
N ASN A 90 -4.97 9.15 -6.36
CA ASN A 90 -5.36 10.32 -7.11
C ASN A 90 -4.25 11.37 -7.06
N LEU A 91 -4.30 12.32 -8.00
CA LEU A 91 -3.26 13.32 -8.15
C LEU A 91 -3.25 14.38 -7.05
N ASP A 92 -4.28 14.41 -6.22
CA ASP A 92 -4.29 15.34 -5.08
C ASP A 92 -3.29 14.92 -4.02
N LYS A 93 -2.99 13.63 -3.91
CA LYS A 93 -2.11 13.11 -2.88
C LYS A 93 -0.80 12.56 -3.41
N PHE A 94 -0.74 12.24 -4.69
CA PHE A 94 0.45 11.65 -5.30
C PHE A 94 0.87 12.48 -6.51
N GLU A 95 2.15 12.43 -6.83
CA GLU A 95 2.66 13.04 -8.05
C GLU A 95 2.11 12.30 -9.26
N SER A 96 2.41 12.78 -10.45
CA SER A 96 1.83 12.21 -11.66
C SER A 96 2.17 10.74 -11.88
N ASP A 97 3.22 10.23 -11.24
CA ASP A 97 3.57 8.82 -11.34
C ASP A 97 2.69 7.94 -10.43
N LEU A 98 1.84 8.57 -9.61
CA LEU A 98 0.93 7.92 -8.66
C LEU A 98 1.63 7.08 -7.60
N LYS A 99 2.94 7.17 -7.48
CA LYS A 99 3.72 6.47 -6.47
C LYS A 99 4.31 7.40 -5.44
N THR A 100 4.72 8.59 -5.86
CA THR A 100 5.37 9.55 -4.99
C THR A 100 4.30 10.42 -4.34
N ARG A 101 4.27 10.40 -3.01
CA ARG A 101 3.29 11.18 -2.28
C ARG A 101 3.68 12.65 -2.33
N LYS A 102 2.75 13.51 -2.69
CA LYS A 102 3.02 14.94 -2.77
C LYS A 102 3.43 15.49 -1.43
N GLY A 103 4.38 16.42 -1.46
CA GLY A 103 4.82 17.12 -0.26
C GLY A 103 5.73 16.34 0.64
N ARG A 104 6.11 15.14 0.21
CA ARG A 104 6.93 14.37 1.04
C ARG A 104 8.36 14.67 0.87
N TRP A 105 8.88 15.24 0.64
CA TRP A 105 10.21 15.48 0.67
C TRP A 105 10.76 16.28 -0.03
N SER A 106 10.96 16.58 -0.08
CA SER A 106 11.23 17.17 -0.57
C SER A 106 12.05 17.58 0.04
N TRP A 107 12.46 17.53 0.58
CA TRP A 107 13.15 17.75 1.19
C TRP A 107 13.88 16.92 1.25
N ASN A 108 13.80 16.44 0.75
CA ASN A 108 14.08 15.84 0.61
C ASN A 108 14.34 15.38 0.19
N VAL A 109 14.41 15.47 -0.28
CA VAL A 109 14.29 15.26 -0.59
C VAL A 109 14.71 15.45 -0.56
N LEU A 110 15.23 15.75 -0.55
CA LEU A 110 15.45 16.06 -0.32
C LEU A 110 15.94 15.82 0.14
N ALA A 111 16.47 15.46 0.37
CA ALA A 111 16.53 15.33 0.78
C ALA A 111 16.74 14.78 0.98
N ALA A 112 16.89 14.39 0.61
CA ALA A 112 16.49 14.07 0.55
C ALA A 112 16.55 13.63 0.48
N LYS A 113 16.58 13.65 -0.13
CA LYS A 113 16.12 13.56 -0.26
C LYS A 113 16.40 13.29 0.19
N LYS A 114 16.91 13.20 0.56
CA LYS A 114 16.73 13.24 1.05
C LYS A 114 16.84 12.69 1.82
N ALA A 115 17.35 12.04 1.96
CA ALA A 115 16.97 11.75 2.52
C ALA A 115 17.00 11.87 3.48
N LYS A 116 16.94 12.24 3.84
CA LYS A 116 16.42 12.60 4.59
C LYS A 116 15.73 13.09 4.99
N TRP A 117 15.67 13.27 4.53
CA TRP A 117 14.66 13.76 4.74
C TRP A 117 13.78 13.06 4.58
N ARG A 118 14.19 12.26 4.29
CA ARG A 118 13.33 11.71 4.14
C ARG A 118 13.10 10.92 4.95
N LYS A 119 13.24 10.70 5.59
CA LYS A 119 12.65 10.28 6.38
C LYS A 119 12.36 10.95 7.32
N ILE A 120 12.31 11.69 7.28
CA ILE A 120 11.76 12.48 7.92
C ILE A 120 10.74 13.08 7.56
N LYS A 121 10.59 13.45 6.96
CA LYS A 121 9.54 13.96 6.66
C LYS A 121 8.79 13.18 6.09
N ALA A 122 9.23 12.33 5.74
CA ALA A 122 8.38 11.66 5.00
C ALA A 122 7.26 11.16 5.64
N ARG A 123 7.36 10.84 6.71
CA ARG A 123 6.28 10.38 7.40
C ARG A 123 5.49 11.37 7.95
N ILE A 124 5.79 12.56 7.72
CA ILE A 124 5.04 13.60 8.13
C ILE A 124 3.83 13.62 7.47
N LEU A 125 3.75 13.10 6.31
CA LEU A 125 2.66 13.20 5.61
C LEU A 125 1.70 12.33 6.05
N PRO A 126 0.58 12.76 6.45
CA PRO A 126 -0.50 11.93 6.82
C PRO A 126 -0.99 11.24 5.61
N ILE A 127 -1.54 10.13 5.83
CA ILE A 127 -2.01 9.30 4.78
C ILE A 127 -3.39 9.70 4.32
#